data_eaea42d7d410b8c114103ee7f9daaa73
#
_entry.id   eaea42d7d410b8c114103ee7f9daaa73
#
_cell.length_a   1.000
_cell.length_b   1.000
_cell.length_c   1.000
_cell.angle_alpha   90.00
_cell.angle_beta   90.00
_cell.angle_gamma   90.00
#
_symmetry.space_group_name_H-M   'P 1'
#
loop_
_entity.id
_entity.type
_entity.pdbx_description
1 polymer ?
#
loop_
_entity_poly.entity_id
_entity_poly.type
_entity_poly.pdbx_seq_one_letter_code
_entity_poly.pdbx_strand_id
1 'polypeptide(L)'
;MSRMRVVQVTQADGPFELVEREIPQPAAGRVRIKVEACGICHSDSLTKEGTYPGIQYPRVPGHEVAGIIDAVGPGVVGWTEGQRVGVGWHGGYCGHCEPCRRGDFLPASGAR
;
A
#
# COMPACT_ATOMS: atom_id res chain seq x y z
N MET A 1 -14.72 5.43 16.24
CA MET A 1 -14.01 5.26 14.97
C MET A 1 -13.73 3.80 14.76
N SER A 2 -13.88 3.35 13.54
CA SER A 2 -13.66 1.94 13.21
C SER A 2 -12.17 1.60 13.24
N ARG A 3 -11.85 0.41 13.69
CA ARG A 3 -10.48 -0.08 13.78
C ARG A 3 -10.31 -1.33 12.94
N MET A 4 -9.10 -1.59 12.53
CA MET A 4 -8.75 -2.78 11.76
C MET A 4 -7.55 -3.47 12.39
N ARG A 5 -7.41 -4.76 12.11
CA ARG A 5 -6.24 -5.54 12.53
C ARG A 5 -5.24 -5.57 11.39
N VAL A 6 -3.98 -5.38 11.73
CA VAL A 6 -2.88 -5.46 10.77
C VAL A 6 -1.72 -6.23 11.40
N VAL A 7 -0.91 -6.82 10.54
CA VAL A 7 0.36 -7.42 10.94
C VAL A 7 1.47 -6.46 10.52
N GLN A 8 2.28 -6.02 11.46
CA GLN A 8 3.33 -5.05 11.20
C GLN A 8 4.69 -5.53 11.67
N VAL A 9 5.73 -4.90 11.14
CA VAL A 9 7.12 -5.06 11.58
C VAL A 9 7.58 -3.69 12.06
N THR A 10 8.08 -3.61 13.29
CA THR A 10 8.44 -2.34 13.92
C THR A 10 9.89 -1.94 13.73
N GLN A 11 10.74 -2.88 13.35
CA GLN A 11 12.17 -2.64 13.10
C GLN A 11 12.69 -3.69 12.14
N ALA A 12 13.85 -3.42 11.54
CA ALA A 12 14.51 -4.38 10.65
C ALA A 12 14.72 -5.71 11.39
N ASP A 13 14.35 -6.81 10.72
CA ASP A 13 14.43 -8.17 11.25
C ASP A 13 13.65 -8.38 12.56
N GLY A 14 12.72 -7.47 12.87
CA GLY A 14 11.83 -7.62 14.02
C GLY A 14 10.74 -8.65 13.79
N PRO A 15 10.07 -9.09 14.86
CA PRO A 15 8.98 -10.05 14.72
C PRO A 15 7.75 -9.42 14.04
N PHE A 16 6.90 -10.26 13.48
CA PHE A 16 5.58 -9.84 13.05
C PHE A 16 4.69 -9.62 14.27
N GLU A 17 3.99 -8.50 14.30
CA GLU A 17 3.09 -8.15 15.39
C GLU A 17 1.69 -7.91 14.86
N LEU A 18 0.69 -8.55 15.49
CA LEU A 18 -0.72 -8.29 15.20
C LEU A 18 -1.18 -7.13 16.08
N VAL A 19 -1.56 -6.04 15.44
CA VAL A 19 -1.98 -4.82 16.16
C VAL A 19 -3.29 -4.30 15.58
N GLU A 20 -3.95 -3.41 16.32
CA GLU A 20 -5.11 -2.68 15.84
C GLU A 20 -4.71 -1.27 15.45
N ARG A 21 -5.27 -0.78 14.37
CA ARG A 21 -5.12 0.60 13.90
C ARG A 21 -6.47 1.15 13.52
N GLU A 22 -6.59 2.46 13.50
CA GLU A 22 -7.76 3.09 12.90
C GLU A 22 -7.79 2.80 11.40
N ILE A 23 -8.98 2.60 10.86
CA ILE A 23 -9.15 2.46 9.43
C ILE A 23 -8.81 3.82 8.80
N PRO A 24 -7.82 3.88 7.89
CA PRO A 24 -7.38 5.16 7.33
C PRO A 24 -8.44 5.74 6.40
N GLN A 25 -8.49 7.06 6.31
CA GLN A 25 -9.27 7.75 5.30
C GLN A 25 -8.38 8.02 4.09
N PRO A 26 -8.87 7.80 2.87
CA PRO A 26 -8.04 8.01 1.69
C PRO A 26 -7.75 9.51 1.49
N ALA A 27 -6.47 9.82 1.30
CA ALA A 27 -6.03 11.17 0.97
C ALA A 27 -6.39 11.54 -0.46
N ALA A 28 -6.14 12.78 -0.84
CA ALA A 28 -6.38 13.24 -2.21
C ALA A 28 -5.66 12.34 -3.22
N GLY A 29 -6.35 11.93 -4.25
CA GLY A 29 -5.81 11.06 -5.31
C GLY A 29 -5.66 9.60 -4.91
N ARG A 30 -6.16 9.19 -3.75
CA ARG A 30 -6.02 7.83 -3.21
C ARG A 30 -7.37 7.16 -3.03
N VAL A 31 -7.34 5.83 -3.02
CA VAL A 31 -8.52 5.02 -2.70
C VAL A 31 -8.19 4.15 -1.49
N ARG A 32 -9.23 3.77 -0.76
CA ARG A 32 -9.11 2.77 0.29
C ARG A 32 -9.68 1.46 -0.21
N ILE A 33 -8.96 0.39 0.02
CA ILE A 33 -9.35 -0.95 -0.43
C ILE A 33 -9.62 -1.82 0.79
N LYS A 34 -10.81 -2.42 0.83
CA LYS A 34 -11.09 -3.47 1.80
C LYS A 34 -10.46 -4.74 1.27
N VAL A 35 -9.36 -5.15 1.90
CA VAL A 35 -8.57 -6.29 1.45
C VAL A 35 -9.33 -7.59 1.70
N GLU A 36 -9.48 -8.39 0.66
CA GLU A 36 -10.07 -9.72 0.75
C GLU A 36 -8.99 -10.80 0.83
N ALA A 37 -7.87 -10.60 0.17
CA ALA A 37 -6.73 -11.50 0.18
C ALA A 37 -5.45 -10.75 -0.12
N CYS A 38 -4.36 -11.22 0.44
CA CYS A 38 -3.03 -10.69 0.14
C CYS A 38 -2.09 -11.88 0.00
N GLY A 39 -1.51 -12.05 -1.20
CA GLY A 39 -0.56 -13.11 -1.45
C GLY A 39 0.76 -12.87 -0.72
N ILE A 40 1.53 -13.94 -0.55
CA ILE A 40 2.84 -13.89 0.08
C ILE A 40 3.89 -14.08 -1.01
N CYS A 41 4.78 -13.12 -1.12
CA CYS A 41 5.88 -13.14 -2.07
C CYS A 41 7.21 -13.23 -1.31
N HIS A 42 8.20 -13.88 -1.91
CA HIS A 42 9.53 -13.96 -1.28
C HIS A 42 10.09 -12.58 -0.97
N SER A 43 9.79 -11.57 -1.78
CA SER A 43 10.26 -10.20 -1.54
C SER A 43 9.66 -9.55 -0.29
N ASP A 44 8.64 -10.12 0.34
CA ASP A 44 8.18 -9.65 1.64
C ASP A 44 9.26 -9.81 2.71
N SER A 45 10.20 -10.75 2.51
CA SER A 45 11.35 -10.91 3.40
C SER A 45 12.25 -9.68 3.41
N LEU A 46 12.34 -8.95 2.29
CA LEU A 46 13.11 -7.71 2.20
C LEU A 46 12.58 -6.67 3.20
N THR A 47 11.26 -6.59 3.32
CA THR A 47 10.62 -5.67 4.27
C THR A 47 10.86 -6.12 5.71
N LYS A 48 10.69 -7.40 5.98
CA LYS A 48 10.88 -7.93 7.33
C LYS A 48 12.33 -7.81 7.79
N GLU A 49 13.27 -8.15 6.93
CA GLU A 49 14.70 -8.16 7.25
C GLU A 49 15.34 -6.77 7.18
N GLY A 50 14.68 -5.83 6.50
CA GLY A 50 15.20 -4.47 6.34
C GLY A 50 16.31 -4.36 5.32
N THR A 51 16.37 -5.29 4.37
CA THR A 51 17.43 -5.31 3.35
C THR A 51 17.13 -4.42 2.15
N TYR A 52 15.89 -3.96 2.01
CA TYR A 52 15.53 -3.04 0.94
C TYR A 52 15.86 -1.60 1.38
N PRO A 53 16.58 -0.83 0.55
CA PRO A 53 16.99 0.53 0.93
C PRO A 53 15.80 1.46 1.18
N GLY A 54 15.89 2.27 2.23
CA GLY A 54 14.90 3.31 2.49
C GLY A 54 13.62 2.86 3.18
N ILE A 55 13.56 1.62 3.66
CA ILE A 55 12.37 1.15 4.37
C ILE A 55 12.22 1.89 5.70
N GLN A 56 11.03 2.41 5.93
CA GLN A 56 10.66 3.06 7.19
C GLN A 56 9.75 2.14 8.00
N TYR A 57 9.91 2.15 9.31
CA TYR A 57 9.13 1.33 10.24
C TYR A 57 8.32 2.22 11.18
N PRO A 58 7.20 1.73 11.75
CA PRO A 58 6.61 0.40 11.53
C PRO A 58 6.06 0.27 10.12
N ARG A 59 6.08 -0.94 9.58
CA ARG A 59 5.63 -1.22 8.22
C ARG A 59 4.72 -2.43 8.19
N VAL A 60 3.62 -2.32 7.45
CA VAL A 60 2.75 -3.45 7.15
C VAL A 60 3.19 -4.03 5.81
N PRO A 61 3.72 -5.26 5.78
CA PRO A 61 4.14 -5.87 4.52
C PRO A 61 2.96 -6.35 3.70
N GLY A 62 3.20 -6.57 2.42
CA GLY A 62 2.23 -7.10 1.47
C GLY A 62 2.10 -6.24 0.23
N HIS A 63 2.15 -6.88 -0.94
CA HIS A 63 2.06 -6.18 -2.23
C HIS A 63 1.36 -7.03 -3.31
N GLU A 64 0.60 -8.03 -2.90
CA GLU A 64 -0.20 -8.86 -3.80
C GLU A 64 -1.65 -8.84 -3.34
N VAL A 65 -2.20 -7.64 -3.27
CA VAL A 65 -3.50 -7.36 -2.65
C VAL A 65 -4.62 -7.54 -3.67
N ALA A 66 -5.68 -8.22 -3.27
CA ALA A 66 -6.95 -8.25 -3.98
C ALA A 66 -8.05 -7.79 -3.02
N GLY A 67 -8.91 -6.92 -3.49
CA GLY A 67 -9.97 -6.39 -2.63
C GLY A 67 -10.97 -5.54 -3.38
N ILE A 68 -11.75 -4.81 -2.63
CA ILE A 68 -12.83 -3.96 -3.14
C ILE A 68 -12.62 -2.54 -2.64
N ILE A 69 -12.75 -1.57 -3.54
CA ILE A 69 -12.69 -0.16 -3.14
C ILE A 69 -13.88 0.14 -2.23
N ASP A 70 -13.63 0.59 -1.02
CA ASP A 70 -14.67 0.94 -0.06
C ASP A 70 -14.70 2.44 0.30
N ALA A 71 -13.76 3.21 -0.18
CA ALA A 71 -13.78 4.66 -0.07
C ALA A 71 -12.86 5.29 -1.13
N VAL A 72 -13.23 6.48 -1.58
CA VAL A 72 -12.49 7.21 -2.64
C VAL A 72 -12.16 8.59 -2.10
N GLY A 73 -10.89 8.97 -2.20
CA GLY A 73 -10.42 10.28 -1.76
C GLY A 73 -10.76 11.39 -2.75
N PRO A 74 -10.56 12.65 -2.34
CA PRO A 74 -10.85 13.79 -3.22
C PRO A 74 -10.01 13.74 -4.50
N GLY A 75 -10.60 14.13 -5.61
CA GLY A 75 -9.91 14.25 -6.89
C GLY A 75 -9.66 12.95 -7.63
N VAL A 76 -10.12 11.82 -7.10
CA VAL A 76 -9.95 10.53 -7.80
C VAL A 76 -10.90 10.44 -8.97
N VAL A 77 -10.36 10.06 -10.13
CA VAL A 77 -11.10 9.88 -11.37
C VAL A 77 -10.88 8.46 -11.87
N GLY A 78 -11.96 7.83 -12.36
CA GLY A 78 -11.87 6.50 -12.95
C GLY A 78 -12.03 5.33 -11.99
N TRP A 79 -12.15 5.59 -10.70
CA TRP A 79 -12.32 4.57 -9.66
C TRP A 79 -13.53 4.89 -8.80
N THR A 80 -14.32 3.87 -8.49
CA THR A 80 -15.55 4.03 -7.69
C THR A 80 -15.65 2.95 -6.64
N GLU A 81 -16.39 3.24 -5.58
CA GLU A 81 -16.69 2.26 -4.53
C GLU A 81 -17.38 1.04 -5.13
N GLY A 82 -17.03 -0.13 -4.61
CA GLY A 82 -17.59 -1.40 -5.06
C GLY A 82 -16.79 -2.10 -6.15
N GLN A 83 -15.81 -1.44 -6.76
CA GLN A 83 -14.98 -2.08 -7.79
C GLN A 83 -14.00 -3.07 -7.18
N ARG A 84 -13.84 -4.21 -7.83
CA ARG A 84 -12.77 -5.15 -7.50
C ARG A 84 -11.47 -4.69 -8.11
N VAL A 85 -10.40 -4.72 -7.30
CA VAL A 85 -9.09 -4.21 -7.71
C VAL A 85 -7.97 -5.07 -7.18
N GLY A 86 -6.81 -4.91 -7.80
CA GLY A 86 -5.55 -5.49 -7.32
C GLY A 86 -4.52 -4.41 -7.14
N VAL A 87 -3.62 -4.59 -6.17
CA VAL A 87 -2.51 -3.68 -5.92
C VAL A 87 -1.22 -4.50 -5.87
N GLY A 88 -0.27 -4.13 -6.72
CA GLY A 88 1.03 -4.77 -6.76
C GLY A 88 2.08 -4.02 -5.96
N TRP A 89 3.34 -4.40 -6.20
CA TRP A 89 4.51 -3.84 -5.51
C TRP A 89 4.57 -2.31 -5.58
N HIS A 90 4.27 -1.75 -6.75
CA HIS A 90 4.44 -0.32 -6.98
C HIS A 90 3.53 0.53 -6.07
N GLY A 91 2.29 0.13 -5.90
CA GLY A 91 1.33 0.79 -5.03
C GLY A 91 0.73 2.09 -5.56
N GLY A 92 1.50 2.88 -6.29
CA GLY A 92 1.00 4.13 -6.83
C GLY A 92 2.10 5.00 -7.44
N TYR A 93 1.68 6.05 -8.11
CA TYR A 93 2.57 7.04 -8.73
C TYR A 93 1.78 8.34 -8.89
N CYS A 94 2.50 9.46 -9.03
CA CYS A 94 1.83 10.76 -9.11
C CYS A 94 1.21 11.05 -10.48
N GLY A 95 1.76 10.48 -11.55
CA GLY A 95 1.26 10.65 -12.91
C GLY A 95 1.73 11.91 -13.63
N HIS A 96 2.46 12.81 -12.97
CA HIS A 96 2.86 14.08 -13.57
C HIS A 96 4.33 14.45 -13.43
N CYS A 97 5.12 13.72 -12.64
CA CYS A 97 6.55 13.93 -12.60
C CYS A 97 7.20 13.42 -13.89
N GLU A 98 8.46 13.79 -14.13
CA GLU A 98 9.14 13.37 -15.36
C GLU A 98 9.21 11.86 -15.53
N PRO A 99 9.60 11.07 -14.51
CA PRO A 99 9.59 9.61 -14.65
C PRO A 99 8.22 9.04 -15.03
N CYS A 100 7.14 9.53 -14.44
CA CYS A 100 5.79 9.07 -14.79
C CYS A 100 5.45 9.38 -16.25
N ARG A 101 5.85 10.55 -16.72
CA ARG A 101 5.52 10.99 -18.08
C ARG A 101 6.22 10.18 -19.15
N ARG A 102 7.33 9.53 -18.82
CA ARG A 102 8.01 8.59 -19.74
C ARG A 102 7.73 7.11 -19.44
N GLY A 103 6.82 6.82 -18.50
CA GLY A 103 6.42 5.45 -18.18
C GLY A 103 7.32 4.73 -17.18
N ASP A 104 8.26 5.42 -16.55
CA ASP A 104 9.13 4.85 -15.54
C ASP A 104 8.61 5.24 -14.14
N PHE A 105 7.67 4.46 -13.62
CA PHE A 105 6.93 4.83 -12.42
C PHE A 105 7.65 4.55 -11.11
N LEU A 106 8.69 3.74 -11.11
CA LEU A 106 9.36 3.33 -9.88
C LEU A 106 9.98 4.50 -9.11
N PRO A 107 10.69 5.45 -9.75
CA PRO A 107 11.23 6.62 -9.05
C PRO A 107 10.23 7.76 -8.87
N ALA A 108 8.95 7.55 -9.20
CA ALA A 108 7.95 8.62 -9.11
C ALA A 108 7.71 9.04 -7.65
N SER A 109 7.41 10.35 -7.50
CA SER A 109 7.04 10.91 -6.23
C SER A 109 5.70 10.39 -5.79
N GLY A 110 5.24 9.69 -5.18
CA GLY A 110 3.94 9.09 -4.84
C GLY A 110 3.95 7.58 -4.94
N ALA A 111 5.06 7.00 -5.37
CA ALA A 111 5.24 5.57 -5.35
C ALA A 111 5.43 5.10 -3.90
N ARG A 112 4.59 4.17 -3.44
CA ARG A 112 4.60 3.58 -2.10
C ARG A 112 4.79 4.60 -1.00
#